data_3fd32c79c67255c7400166121eb23bf6
#
_entry.id   3fd32c79c67255c7400166121eb23bf6
#
_cell.length_a   1.000
_cell.length_b   1.000
_cell.length_c   1.000
_cell.angle_alpha   90.00
_cell.angle_beta   90.00
_cell.angle_gamma   90.00
#
_symmetry.space_group_name_H-M   'P 1'
#
loop_
_entity.id
_entity.type
_entity.pdbx_description
1 polymer ?
#
loop_
_entity_poly.entity_id
_entity_poly.type
_entity_poly.pdbx_seq_one_letter_code
_entity_poly.pdbx_strand_id
1 'polypeptide(L)'
;MKLLALPALADNYIWILHDEQQALVIDPGVDAPVTEFLQQNKLALAAIAITHHHVDHAGGANALYRNCHNSATQVYLPAADGLPDSLFADIAPAAIRRCSQGNAMHVLGLNMQAIDTPGHTAGHIAYFFNAQPQLHAPVLFCGDTLFSAGCGRLFEGTAAQMLQSLAKLAALPANT
;
A
#
# COMPACT_ATOMS: atom_id res chain seq x y z
N MET A 1 -4.72 -15.85 6.30
CA MET A 1 -4.10 -14.87 5.38
C MET A 1 -2.71 -15.31 5.00
N LYS A 2 -2.32 -15.08 3.75
CA LYS A 2 -0.95 -15.26 3.27
C LYS A 2 -0.40 -13.91 2.85
N LEU A 3 0.82 -13.60 3.28
CA LEU A 3 1.57 -12.39 2.90
C LEU A 3 2.78 -12.81 2.08
N LEU A 4 2.98 -12.17 0.95
CA LEU A 4 4.13 -12.42 0.08
C LEU A 4 4.63 -11.14 -0.59
N ALA A 5 5.91 -11.15 -0.96
CA ALA A 5 6.56 -10.10 -1.72
C ALA A 5 6.84 -10.59 -3.15
N LEU A 6 6.36 -9.87 -4.14
CA LEU A 6 6.73 -10.09 -5.55
C LEU A 6 7.89 -9.16 -5.89
N PRO A 7 9.04 -9.67 -6.35
CA PRO A 7 10.10 -8.83 -6.88
C PRO A 7 9.59 -8.01 -8.08
N ALA A 8 9.93 -6.74 -8.10
CA ALA A 8 9.53 -5.81 -9.15
C ALA A 8 10.66 -4.80 -9.43
N LEU A 9 10.75 -4.32 -10.67
CA LEU A 9 11.78 -3.38 -11.09
C LEU A 9 13.19 -3.90 -10.78
N ALA A 10 14.10 -3.03 -10.32
CA ALA A 10 15.48 -3.43 -9.99
C ALA A 10 15.62 -3.97 -8.56
N ASP A 11 14.91 -3.37 -7.60
CA ASP A 11 15.09 -3.59 -6.16
C ASP A 11 13.81 -3.37 -5.32
N ASN A 12 12.64 -3.16 -5.97
CA ASN A 12 11.37 -3.01 -5.30
C ASN A 12 10.68 -4.36 -5.01
N TYR A 13 9.77 -4.33 -4.06
CA TYR A 13 8.80 -5.40 -3.81
C TYR A 13 7.38 -4.85 -3.91
N ILE A 14 6.51 -5.60 -4.59
CA ILE A 14 5.07 -5.40 -4.53
C ILE A 14 4.52 -6.39 -3.50
N TRP A 15 3.85 -5.89 -2.47
CA TRP A 15 3.33 -6.75 -1.41
C TRP A 15 1.91 -7.23 -1.74
N ILE A 16 1.65 -8.50 -1.51
CA ILE A 16 0.32 -9.09 -1.68
C ILE A 16 -0.12 -9.76 -0.37
N LEU A 17 -1.27 -9.33 0.14
CA LEU A 17 -1.98 -10.01 1.22
C LEU A 17 -3.24 -10.65 0.65
N HIS A 18 -3.45 -11.97 0.84
CA HIS A 18 -4.60 -12.67 0.28
C HIS A 18 -5.16 -13.77 1.19
N ASP A 19 -6.45 -14.09 0.99
CA ASP A 19 -7.21 -15.12 1.71
C ASP A 19 -7.48 -16.38 0.88
N GLU A 20 -6.76 -16.58 -0.22
CA GLU A 20 -6.94 -17.65 -1.23
C GLU A 20 -8.13 -17.44 -2.19
N GLN A 21 -8.91 -16.38 -2.03
CA GLN A 21 -9.99 -15.98 -2.95
C GLN A 21 -9.77 -14.57 -3.49
N GLN A 22 -9.31 -13.67 -2.63
CA GLN A 22 -9.14 -12.25 -2.93
C GLN A 22 -7.78 -11.74 -2.44
N ALA A 23 -7.27 -10.72 -3.10
CA ALA A 23 -5.99 -10.10 -2.79
C ALA A 23 -6.08 -8.59 -2.62
N LEU A 24 -5.36 -8.07 -1.62
CA LEU A 24 -4.93 -6.69 -1.49
C LEU A 24 -3.51 -6.58 -2.02
N VAL A 25 -3.27 -5.61 -2.89
CA VAL A 25 -1.96 -5.33 -3.49
C VAL A 25 -1.48 -3.97 -2.99
N ILE A 26 -0.25 -3.93 -2.48
CA ILE A 26 0.37 -2.70 -1.98
C ILE A 26 1.48 -2.28 -2.93
N ASP A 27 1.48 -1.01 -3.32
CA ASP A 27 2.50 -0.33 -4.11
C ASP A 27 2.86 -1.07 -5.42
N PRO A 28 1.88 -1.32 -6.32
CA PRO A 28 2.18 -1.94 -7.60
C PRO A 28 2.86 -0.93 -8.55
N GLY A 29 4.18 -0.78 -8.45
CA GLY A 29 4.97 0.05 -9.36
C GLY A 29 4.89 -0.41 -10.81
N VAL A 30 4.66 -1.71 -11.03
CA VAL A 30 4.36 -2.35 -12.32
C VAL A 30 3.23 -3.36 -12.15
N ASP A 31 2.41 -3.55 -13.18
CA ASP A 31 1.23 -4.43 -13.11
C ASP A 31 1.51 -5.90 -13.48
N ALA A 32 2.45 -6.15 -14.39
CA ALA A 32 2.63 -7.47 -15.02
C ALA A 32 2.84 -8.61 -14.00
N PRO A 33 3.78 -8.54 -13.02
CA PRO A 33 4.00 -9.65 -12.09
C PRO A 33 2.78 -9.89 -11.18
N VAL A 34 2.03 -8.84 -10.86
CA VAL A 34 0.81 -8.95 -10.06
C VAL A 34 -0.32 -9.60 -10.87
N THR A 35 -0.53 -9.14 -12.10
CA THR A 35 -1.54 -9.70 -13.00
C THR A 35 -1.32 -11.19 -13.21
N GLU A 36 -0.07 -11.59 -13.48
CA GLU A 36 0.30 -12.99 -13.63
C GLU A 36 0.03 -13.80 -12.36
N PHE A 37 0.45 -13.28 -11.19
CA PHE A 37 0.22 -13.93 -9.91
C PHE A 37 -1.26 -14.14 -9.61
N LEU A 38 -2.09 -13.11 -9.80
CA LEU A 38 -3.53 -13.17 -9.57
C LEU A 38 -4.19 -14.23 -10.47
N GLN A 39 -3.82 -14.28 -11.75
CA GLN A 39 -4.35 -15.24 -12.72
C GLN A 39 -3.96 -16.68 -12.37
N GLN A 40 -2.67 -16.93 -12.10
CA GLN A 40 -2.16 -18.26 -11.76
C GLN A 40 -2.81 -18.83 -10.48
N ASN A 41 -3.08 -17.97 -9.51
CA ASN A 41 -3.68 -18.37 -8.23
C ASN A 41 -5.20 -18.21 -8.19
N LYS A 42 -5.84 -17.75 -9.29
CA LYS A 42 -7.29 -17.52 -9.41
C LYS A 42 -7.83 -16.58 -8.33
N LEU A 43 -7.06 -15.55 -8.00
CA LEU A 43 -7.42 -14.55 -7.00
C LEU A 43 -8.14 -13.36 -7.65
N ALA A 44 -9.22 -12.90 -7.03
CA ALA A 44 -9.86 -11.64 -7.40
C ALA A 44 -9.11 -10.47 -6.76
N LEU A 45 -8.97 -9.35 -7.46
CA LEU A 45 -8.41 -8.13 -6.93
C LEU A 45 -9.44 -7.43 -6.03
N ALA A 46 -9.26 -7.50 -4.71
CA ALA A 46 -10.12 -6.81 -3.75
C ALA A 46 -9.76 -5.34 -3.62
N ALA A 47 -8.46 -5.03 -3.54
CA ALA A 47 -8.01 -3.64 -3.43
C ALA A 47 -6.57 -3.45 -3.90
N ILE A 48 -6.27 -2.20 -4.24
CA ILE A 48 -4.92 -1.64 -4.40
C ILE A 48 -4.74 -0.58 -3.31
N ALA A 49 -3.58 -0.54 -2.65
CA ALA A 49 -3.25 0.51 -1.70
C ALA A 49 -1.87 1.11 -2.05
N ILE A 50 -1.82 2.42 -2.14
CA ILE A 50 -0.62 3.19 -2.52
C ILE A 50 -0.14 3.97 -1.31
N THR A 51 1.14 3.84 -0.97
CA THR A 51 1.74 4.57 0.15
C THR A 51 2.11 6.01 -0.22
N HIS A 52 2.59 6.24 -1.44
CA HIS A 52 3.00 7.56 -1.93
C HIS A 52 3.06 7.61 -3.47
N HIS A 53 3.31 8.79 -4.04
CA HIS A 53 3.15 9.06 -5.47
C HIS A 53 4.30 8.63 -6.38
N HIS A 54 5.43 8.14 -5.87
CA HIS A 54 6.54 7.75 -6.72
C HIS A 54 6.14 6.64 -7.69
N VAL A 55 6.67 6.71 -8.91
CA VAL A 55 6.24 5.86 -10.02
C VAL A 55 6.54 4.38 -9.77
N ASP A 56 7.58 4.07 -9.05
CA ASP A 56 7.98 2.72 -8.66
C ASP A 56 7.06 2.10 -7.57
N HIS A 57 6.13 2.89 -7.00
CA HIS A 57 5.06 2.45 -6.10
C HIS A 57 3.67 2.56 -6.71
N ALA A 58 3.41 3.60 -7.50
CA ALA A 58 2.08 3.89 -8.03
C ALA A 58 1.92 3.61 -9.54
N GLY A 59 3.02 3.46 -10.29
CA GLY A 59 3.01 3.46 -11.76
C GLY A 59 2.21 2.34 -12.41
N GLY A 60 2.13 1.18 -11.79
CA GLY A 60 1.36 0.03 -12.28
C GLY A 60 -0.12 0.00 -11.87
N ALA A 61 -0.53 0.87 -10.92
CA ALA A 61 -1.87 0.80 -10.33
C ALA A 61 -3.00 0.92 -11.35
N ASN A 62 -2.88 1.85 -12.31
CA ASN A 62 -3.87 2.07 -13.35
C ASN A 62 -4.04 0.85 -14.27
N ALA A 63 -2.92 0.30 -14.75
CA ALA A 63 -2.92 -0.88 -15.61
C ALA A 63 -3.43 -2.12 -14.84
N LEU A 64 -3.01 -2.31 -13.60
CA LEU A 64 -3.49 -3.39 -12.75
C LEU A 64 -5.01 -3.30 -12.53
N TYR A 65 -5.52 -2.10 -12.19
CA TYR A 65 -6.97 -1.89 -12.05
C TYR A 65 -7.69 -2.23 -13.35
N ARG A 66 -7.27 -1.65 -14.48
CA ARG A 66 -7.89 -1.91 -15.79
C ARG A 66 -7.95 -3.40 -16.12
N ASN A 67 -6.90 -4.16 -15.81
CA ASN A 67 -6.77 -5.57 -16.20
C ASN A 67 -7.46 -6.55 -15.23
N CYS A 68 -7.59 -6.19 -13.95
CA CYS A 68 -7.96 -7.14 -12.89
C CYS A 68 -9.15 -6.71 -12.02
N HIS A 69 -9.70 -5.48 -12.18
CA HIS A 69 -10.78 -5.00 -11.31
C HIS A 69 -12.10 -5.76 -11.51
N ASN A 70 -12.90 -5.75 -10.49
CA ASN A 70 -14.32 -6.08 -10.50
C ASN A 70 -15.12 -4.94 -9.85
N SER A 71 -16.43 -5.06 -9.80
CA SER A 71 -17.31 -4.00 -9.26
C SER A 71 -17.07 -3.65 -7.77
N ALA A 72 -16.40 -4.52 -7.03
CA ALA A 72 -16.10 -4.34 -5.60
C ALA A 72 -14.66 -3.84 -5.33
N THR A 73 -13.79 -3.81 -6.35
CA THR A 73 -12.40 -3.42 -6.20
C THR A 73 -12.29 -1.96 -5.72
N GLN A 74 -11.52 -1.74 -4.64
CA GLN A 74 -11.25 -0.42 -4.09
C GLN A 74 -9.78 -0.01 -4.33
N VAL A 75 -9.53 1.30 -4.39
CA VAL A 75 -8.17 1.85 -4.52
C VAL A 75 -7.97 2.89 -3.42
N TYR A 76 -7.05 2.58 -2.49
CA TYR A 76 -6.71 3.43 -1.36
C TYR A 76 -5.50 4.29 -1.72
N LEU A 77 -5.64 5.59 -1.61
CA LEU A 77 -4.63 6.57 -1.96
C LEU A 77 -4.40 7.54 -0.81
N PRO A 78 -3.16 8.01 -0.56
CA PRO A 78 -2.95 9.08 0.42
C PRO A 78 -3.68 10.35 0.00
N ALA A 79 -4.33 11.00 0.96
CA ALA A 79 -5.11 12.21 0.70
C ALA A 79 -4.23 13.44 0.46
N ALA A 80 -3.06 13.50 1.12
CA ALA A 80 -2.17 14.66 1.11
C ALA A 80 -0.98 14.52 0.15
N ASP A 81 -0.80 13.36 -0.48
CA ASP A 81 0.29 13.13 -1.43
C ASP A 81 -0.11 13.65 -2.82
N GLY A 82 0.80 14.33 -3.50
CA GLY A 82 0.57 14.99 -4.79
C GLY A 82 0.41 14.02 -5.98
N LEU A 83 -0.42 13.00 -5.83
CA LEU A 83 -0.69 11.97 -6.85
C LEU A 83 -1.27 12.58 -8.12
N PRO A 84 -0.58 12.50 -9.27
CA PRO A 84 -1.12 12.98 -10.53
C PRO A 84 -2.36 12.18 -10.94
N ASP A 85 -3.43 12.86 -11.35
CA ASP A 85 -4.67 12.19 -11.83
C ASP A 85 -4.41 11.23 -12.99
N SER A 86 -3.37 11.49 -13.81
CA SER A 86 -2.98 10.63 -14.92
C SER A 86 -2.55 9.22 -14.50
N LEU A 87 -2.05 9.04 -13.26
CA LEU A 87 -1.70 7.72 -12.71
C LEU A 87 -2.94 6.84 -12.44
N PHE A 88 -4.14 7.43 -12.43
CA PHE A 88 -5.37 6.76 -12.02
C PHE A 88 -6.52 7.00 -13.01
N ALA A 89 -6.21 7.37 -14.26
CA ALA A 89 -7.18 7.81 -15.25
C ALA A 89 -8.25 6.75 -15.61
N ASP A 90 -7.89 5.46 -15.56
CA ASP A 90 -8.80 4.35 -15.83
C ASP A 90 -9.56 3.85 -14.58
N ILE A 91 -9.22 4.39 -13.40
CA ILE A 91 -9.84 3.97 -12.14
C ILE A 91 -11.14 4.73 -11.95
N ALA A 92 -12.24 3.99 -11.80
CA ALA A 92 -13.54 4.59 -11.54
C ALA A 92 -13.49 5.49 -10.29
N PRO A 93 -13.95 6.75 -10.34
CA PRO A 93 -13.92 7.63 -9.16
C PRO A 93 -14.60 7.05 -7.93
N ALA A 94 -15.65 6.24 -8.12
CA ALA A 94 -16.35 5.55 -7.03
C ALA A 94 -15.50 4.45 -6.34
N ALA A 95 -14.43 3.97 -6.98
CA ALA A 95 -13.51 2.99 -6.40
C ALA A 95 -12.42 3.65 -5.56
N ILE A 96 -12.14 4.95 -5.75
CA ILE A 96 -11.06 5.68 -5.08
C ILE A 96 -11.48 6.07 -3.65
N ARG A 97 -10.59 5.81 -2.69
CA ARG A 97 -10.69 6.19 -1.28
C ARG A 97 -9.44 6.95 -0.87
N ARG A 98 -9.56 8.23 -0.61
CA ARG A 98 -8.47 9.06 -0.07
C ARG A 98 -8.33 8.82 1.43
N CYS A 99 -7.12 8.48 1.87
CA CYS A 99 -6.80 8.07 3.23
C CYS A 99 -5.84 9.06 3.89
N SER A 100 -6.03 9.29 5.19
CA SER A 100 -5.16 10.09 6.05
C SER A 100 -5.10 9.48 7.46
N GLN A 101 -4.30 10.08 8.33
CA GLN A 101 -4.09 9.63 9.71
C GLN A 101 -5.38 9.19 10.40
N GLY A 102 -5.38 7.95 10.88
CA GLY A 102 -6.48 7.38 11.67
C GLY A 102 -7.67 6.88 10.86
N ASN A 103 -7.71 7.04 9.54
CA ASN A 103 -8.77 6.42 8.75
C ASN A 103 -8.70 4.90 8.89
N ALA A 104 -9.85 4.31 9.16
CA ALA A 104 -10.02 2.86 9.20
C ALA A 104 -10.72 2.39 7.91
N MET A 105 -10.13 1.41 7.26
CA MET A 105 -10.64 0.75 6.07
C MET A 105 -10.90 -0.72 6.39
N HIS A 106 -11.80 -1.34 5.62
CA HIS A 106 -12.09 -2.77 5.75
C HIS A 106 -11.81 -3.46 4.43
N VAL A 107 -10.86 -4.41 4.43
CA VAL A 107 -10.44 -5.15 3.24
C VAL A 107 -10.12 -6.60 3.60
N LEU A 108 -10.54 -7.57 2.80
CA LEU A 108 -10.35 -9.01 3.05
C LEU A 108 -10.90 -9.48 4.41
N GLY A 109 -11.95 -8.85 4.93
CA GLY A 109 -12.46 -9.12 6.27
C GLY A 109 -11.58 -8.61 7.41
N LEU A 110 -10.57 -7.78 7.12
CA LEU A 110 -9.63 -7.20 8.08
C LEU A 110 -9.83 -5.69 8.23
N ASN A 111 -9.52 -5.18 9.41
CA ASN A 111 -9.41 -3.74 9.65
C ASN A 111 -7.98 -3.26 9.37
N MET A 112 -7.86 -2.30 8.46
CA MET A 112 -6.63 -1.63 8.07
C MET A 112 -6.70 -0.16 8.49
N GLN A 113 -5.62 0.40 9.03
CA GLN A 113 -5.52 1.80 9.43
C GLN A 113 -4.47 2.53 8.61
N ALA A 114 -4.75 3.79 8.25
CA ALA A 114 -3.76 4.67 7.67
C ALA A 114 -3.02 5.45 8.76
N ILE A 115 -1.69 5.55 8.61
CA ILE A 115 -0.79 6.32 9.48
C ILE A 115 -0.02 7.29 8.59
N ASP A 116 -0.19 8.60 8.80
CA ASP A 116 0.59 9.59 8.08
C ASP A 116 2.07 9.50 8.50
N THR A 117 2.93 9.32 7.52
CA THR A 117 4.38 9.16 7.68
C THR A 117 5.16 10.10 6.75
N PRO A 118 4.95 11.43 6.87
CA PRO A 118 5.65 12.40 6.04
C PRO A 118 7.16 12.36 6.29
N GLY A 119 7.93 12.62 5.24
CA GLY A 119 9.39 12.63 5.28
C GLY A 119 9.99 12.29 3.93
N HIS A 120 9.76 11.10 3.42
CA HIS A 120 10.16 10.69 2.07
C HIS A 120 9.40 11.51 1.02
N THR A 121 8.07 11.47 1.03
CA THR A 121 7.20 12.47 0.39
C THR A 121 6.41 13.25 1.45
N ALA A 122 5.78 14.35 1.07
CA ALA A 122 5.04 15.22 1.99
C ALA A 122 3.75 14.55 2.49
N GLY A 123 3.12 13.75 1.64
CA GLY A 123 1.85 13.09 1.93
C GLY A 123 1.94 11.57 2.14
N HIS A 124 3.14 11.03 2.32
CA HIS A 124 3.36 9.60 2.51
C HIS A 124 2.52 9.03 3.65
N ILE A 125 1.92 7.84 3.44
CA ILE A 125 1.20 7.09 4.47
C ILE A 125 1.70 5.65 4.56
N ALA A 126 1.57 5.07 5.74
CA ALA A 126 1.72 3.63 5.96
C ALA A 126 0.37 2.99 6.21
N TYR A 127 0.23 1.71 5.90
CA TYR A 127 -0.97 0.91 6.18
C TYR A 127 -0.67 -0.12 7.25
N PHE A 128 -1.44 -0.09 8.32
CA PHE A 128 -1.26 -0.94 9.48
C PHE A 128 -2.46 -1.85 9.73
N PHE A 129 -2.19 -3.13 9.90
CA PHE A 129 -3.14 -4.13 10.37
C PHE A 129 -2.72 -4.55 11.77
N ASN A 130 -3.53 -4.25 12.76
CA ASN A 130 -3.33 -4.78 14.11
C ASN A 130 -3.56 -6.31 14.12
N ALA A 131 -3.18 -6.98 15.19
CA ALA A 131 -3.48 -8.40 15.37
C ALA A 131 -4.99 -8.67 15.25
N GLN A 132 -5.34 -9.65 14.42
CA GLN A 132 -6.71 -10.06 14.13
C GLN A 132 -6.73 -11.59 13.97
N PRO A 133 -7.87 -12.27 14.15
CA PRO A 133 -7.91 -13.74 14.12
C PRO A 133 -7.34 -14.36 12.84
N GLN A 134 -7.44 -13.65 11.71
CA GLN A 134 -6.95 -14.12 10.40
C GLN A 134 -5.46 -13.81 10.16
N LEU A 135 -4.84 -12.95 11.00
CA LEU A 135 -3.41 -12.58 10.93
C LEU A 135 -2.68 -13.14 12.16
N HIS A 136 -1.57 -13.85 11.95
CA HIS A 136 -0.77 -14.41 13.03
C HIS A 136 -0.05 -13.33 13.86
N ALA A 137 0.23 -12.18 13.26
CA ALA A 137 0.87 -11.01 13.87
C ALA A 137 0.32 -9.73 13.24
N PRO A 138 0.52 -8.55 13.87
CA PRO A 138 0.29 -7.28 13.21
C PRO A 138 1.17 -7.16 11.95
N VAL A 139 0.68 -6.43 10.95
CA VAL A 139 1.39 -6.22 9.67
C VAL A 139 1.43 -4.74 9.35
N LEU A 140 2.60 -4.25 8.98
CA LEU A 140 2.82 -2.87 8.57
C LEU A 140 3.40 -2.81 7.15
N PHE A 141 2.73 -2.07 6.27
CA PHE A 141 3.26 -1.67 4.97
C PHE A 141 3.70 -0.22 5.07
N CYS A 142 4.99 -0.01 5.25
CA CYS A 142 5.56 1.30 5.59
C CYS A 142 6.08 2.09 4.40
N GLY A 143 5.95 1.55 3.17
CA GLY A 143 6.53 2.17 1.98
C GLY A 143 7.97 2.58 2.20
N ASP A 144 8.31 3.79 1.78
CA ASP A 144 9.66 4.34 1.85
C ASP A 144 9.94 5.12 3.14
N THR A 145 9.19 4.84 4.22
CA THR A 145 9.48 5.42 5.54
C THR A 145 10.55 4.64 6.28
N LEU A 146 10.42 3.30 6.38
CA LEU A 146 11.31 2.44 7.16
C LEU A 146 11.85 1.31 6.31
N PHE A 147 13.17 1.13 6.29
CA PHE A 147 13.88 0.00 5.68
C PHE A 147 14.61 -0.83 6.73
N SER A 148 15.11 -2.01 6.35
CA SER A 148 15.80 -2.94 7.27
C SER A 148 17.03 -2.35 7.97
N ALA A 149 17.65 -1.33 7.40
CA ALA A 149 18.87 -0.71 7.93
C ALA A 149 18.85 0.83 7.89
N GLY A 150 17.68 1.44 7.79
CA GLY A 150 17.57 2.89 7.68
C GLY A 150 16.17 3.36 7.34
N CYS A 151 16.09 4.49 6.68
CA CYS A 151 14.84 5.10 6.24
C CYS A 151 14.95 5.60 4.79
N GLY A 152 13.82 5.93 4.18
CA GLY A 152 13.76 6.52 2.86
C GLY A 152 14.50 7.86 2.77
N ARG A 153 14.97 8.19 1.56
CA ARG A 153 15.55 9.49 1.27
C ARG A 153 14.49 10.59 1.44
N LEU A 154 14.92 11.78 1.89
CA LEU A 154 14.05 12.94 2.04
C LEU A 154 13.97 13.70 0.71
N PHE A 155 12.89 13.57 -0.03
CA PHE A 155 12.67 14.34 -1.26
C PHE A 155 11.86 15.60 -1.01
N GLU A 156 10.81 15.52 -0.20
CA GLU A 156 9.86 16.62 0.02
C GLU A 156 9.75 17.01 1.49
N GLY A 157 10.01 16.06 2.41
CA GLY A 157 9.91 16.30 3.83
C GLY A 157 11.23 16.72 4.47
N THR A 158 11.19 16.87 5.79
CA THR A 158 12.34 17.24 6.64
C THR A 158 12.78 16.07 7.51
N ALA A 159 14.03 16.11 8.00
CA ALA A 159 14.54 15.11 8.94
C ALA A 159 13.70 15.05 10.23
N ALA A 160 13.16 16.19 10.68
CA ALA A 160 12.27 16.22 11.86
C ALA A 160 10.95 15.47 11.59
N GLN A 161 10.35 15.62 10.42
CA GLN A 161 9.15 14.89 10.03
C GLN A 161 9.43 13.39 9.93
N MET A 162 10.52 12.99 9.25
CA MET A 162 10.91 11.58 9.15
C MET A 162 11.14 10.96 10.53
N LEU A 163 11.83 11.67 11.44
CA LEU A 163 12.04 11.19 12.81
C LEU A 163 10.71 10.98 13.55
N GLN A 164 9.76 11.89 13.42
CA GLN A 164 8.42 11.74 14.00
C GLN A 164 7.67 10.57 13.38
N SER A 165 7.76 10.37 12.07
CA SER A 165 7.16 9.24 11.38
C SER A 165 7.74 7.92 11.85
N LEU A 166 9.06 7.80 11.94
CA LEU A 166 9.73 6.62 12.49
C LEU A 166 9.33 6.35 13.95
N ALA A 167 9.20 7.41 14.77
CA ALA A 167 8.74 7.27 16.15
C ALA A 167 7.31 6.72 16.26
N LYS A 168 6.39 7.14 15.35
CA LYS A 168 5.05 6.56 15.28
C LYS A 168 5.09 5.07 14.95
N LEU A 169 5.90 4.67 13.98
CA LEU A 169 6.03 3.26 13.60
C LEU A 169 6.69 2.43 14.72
N ALA A 170 7.70 2.98 15.40
CA ALA A 170 8.36 2.32 16.53
C ALA A 170 7.45 2.16 17.76
N ALA A 171 6.37 2.92 17.86
CA ALA A 171 5.37 2.78 18.94
C ALA A 171 4.33 1.68 18.68
N LEU A 172 4.32 1.06 17.49
CA LEU A 172 3.48 -0.08 17.19
C LEU A 172 3.90 -1.32 18.01
N PRO A 173 3.06 -2.36 18.10
CA PRO A 173 3.42 -3.58 18.80
C PRO A 173 4.77 -4.15 18.33
N ALA A 174 5.62 -4.58 19.25
CA ALA A 174 6.99 -5.02 18.97
C ALA A 174 7.08 -6.26 18.04
N ASN A 175 5.99 -6.97 17.87
CA ASN A 175 5.87 -8.13 16.98
C ASN A 175 5.21 -7.79 15.62
N THR A 176 5.19 -6.48 15.28
CA THR A 176 4.68 -6.00 13.97
C THR A 176 5.64 -6.36 12.86
#